data_d283b15a556655868e5057f9e59fce60
#
_entry.id   d283b15a556655868e5057f9e59fce60
#
_cell.length_a   1.000
_cell.length_b   1.000
_cell.length_c   1.000
_cell.angle_alpha   90.00
_cell.angle_beta   90.00
_cell.angle_gamma   90.00
#
_symmetry.space_group_name_H-M   'P 1'
#
loop_
_entity.id
_entity.type
_entity.pdbx_description
1 polymer ?
#
loop_
_entity_poly.entity_id
_entity_poly.type
_entity_poly.pdbx_seq_one_letter_code
_entity_poly.pdbx_strand_id
1 'polypeptide(L)'
;MLLHRRRVGGGWAPISGHVEPGETLTEALHREILEETGLTVTVQRLVSLNSDPAVQIITYPDGRRVQFVTALFACRVAGGTLRGSDEGTEWGWFAPFDLPQPLLPYARVWLADAASAPSGEALIR
;
A
#
# COMPACT_ATOMS: atom_id res chain seq x y z
N MET A 1 -1.95 6.50 9.48
CA MET A 1 -1.56 5.66 8.33
C MET A 1 -0.11 5.92 7.98
N LEU A 2 0.67 4.87 7.77
CA LEU A 2 2.06 5.02 7.33
C LEU A 2 2.09 5.14 5.81
N LEU A 3 2.67 6.22 5.32
CA LEU A 3 2.84 6.47 3.89
C LEU A 3 4.30 6.78 3.59
N HIS A 4 4.69 6.56 2.34
CA HIS A 4 5.98 7.00 1.85
C HIS A 4 5.79 7.80 0.56
N ARG A 5 6.71 8.72 0.32
CA ARG A 5 6.78 9.41 -0.95
C ARG A 5 7.64 8.58 -1.89
N ARG A 6 7.04 8.07 -2.93
CA ARG A 6 7.73 7.17 -3.85
C ARG A 6 8.77 7.91 -4.67
N ARG A 7 9.93 7.28 -4.81
CA ARG A 7 11.02 7.82 -5.63
C ARG A 7 10.58 7.93 -7.09
N VAL A 8 9.91 6.89 -7.59
CA VAL A 8 9.31 6.91 -8.93
C VAL A 8 7.91 7.48 -8.84
N GLY A 9 7.65 8.55 -9.61
CA GLY A 9 6.35 9.23 -9.63
C GLY A 9 6.24 10.40 -8.66
N GLY A 10 7.03 10.42 -7.59
CA GLY A 10 7.09 11.55 -6.65
C GLY A 10 5.85 11.76 -5.78
N GLY A 11 4.89 10.86 -5.81
CA GLY A 11 3.67 10.95 -5.02
C GLY A 11 3.70 10.05 -3.80
N TRP A 12 2.83 10.36 -2.84
CA TRP A 12 2.67 9.60 -1.61
C TRP A 12 1.72 8.43 -1.80
N ALA A 13 2.03 7.32 -1.15
CA ALA A 13 1.23 6.11 -1.23
C ALA A 13 1.48 5.22 0.00
N PRO A 14 0.55 4.30 0.31
CA PRO A 14 0.81 3.22 1.24
C PRO A 14 1.97 2.35 0.76
N ILE A 15 2.61 1.66 1.69
CA ILE A 15 3.64 0.67 1.36
C ILE A 15 2.98 -0.48 0.60
N SER A 16 3.55 -0.85 -0.52
CA SER A 16 3.03 -1.94 -1.35
C SER A 16 4.15 -2.73 -2.00
N GLY A 17 3.82 -3.94 -2.45
CA GLY A 17 4.75 -4.80 -3.14
C GLY A 17 4.05 -5.96 -3.80
N HIS A 18 4.83 -6.83 -4.44
CA HIS A 18 4.31 -7.97 -5.18
C HIS A 18 4.51 -9.26 -4.40
N VAL A 19 3.55 -10.17 -4.56
CA VAL A 19 3.72 -11.55 -4.07
C VAL A 19 4.76 -12.25 -4.92
N GLU A 20 5.74 -12.87 -4.26
CA GLU A 20 6.74 -13.69 -4.93
C GLU A 20 6.29 -15.15 -4.96
N PRO A 21 6.79 -15.95 -5.92
CA PRO A 21 6.47 -17.39 -5.95
C PRO A 21 6.76 -18.06 -4.61
N GLY A 22 5.80 -18.83 -4.13
CA GLY A 22 5.92 -19.54 -2.86
C GLY A 22 5.41 -18.77 -1.65
N GLU A 23 5.03 -17.50 -1.80
CA GLU A 23 4.50 -16.70 -0.70
C GLU A 23 2.96 -16.67 -0.72
N THR A 24 2.38 -16.64 0.47
CA THR A 24 0.99 -16.21 0.63
C THR A 24 0.91 -14.68 0.60
N LEU A 25 -0.30 -14.13 0.48
CA LEU A 25 -0.52 -12.68 0.53
C LEU A 25 0.05 -12.06 1.81
N THR A 26 -0.21 -12.68 2.96
CA THR A 26 0.24 -12.15 4.25
C THR A 26 1.74 -12.29 4.43
N GLU A 27 2.34 -13.37 3.94
CA GLU A 27 3.81 -13.51 3.94
C GLU A 27 4.47 -12.42 3.10
N ALA A 28 3.95 -12.16 1.91
CA ALA A 28 4.44 -11.09 1.05
C ALA A 28 4.31 -9.73 1.73
N LEU A 29 3.17 -9.46 2.37
CA LEU A 29 2.94 -8.23 3.10
C LEU A 29 3.97 -8.03 4.21
N HIS A 30 4.18 -9.04 5.05
CA HIS A 30 5.15 -8.96 6.14
C HIS A 30 6.56 -8.71 5.61
N ARG A 31 6.96 -9.39 4.54
CA ARG A 31 8.27 -9.21 3.92
C ARG A 31 8.45 -7.80 3.38
N GLU A 32 7.50 -7.31 2.60
CA GLU A 32 7.58 -5.97 2.00
C GLU A 32 7.62 -4.86 3.06
N ILE A 33 6.78 -4.96 4.09
CA ILE A 33 6.77 -3.97 5.17
C ILE A 33 8.11 -3.95 5.90
N LEU A 34 8.66 -5.12 6.21
CA LEU A 34 9.95 -5.22 6.89
C LEU A 34 11.09 -4.66 6.02
N GLU A 35 11.13 -5.02 4.74
CA GLU A 35 12.17 -4.55 3.81
C GLU A 35 12.12 -3.04 3.62
N GLU A 36 10.92 -2.48 3.47
CA GLU A 36 10.76 -1.06 3.13
C GLU A 36 10.74 -0.13 4.32
N THR A 37 10.36 -0.62 5.49
CA THR A 37 10.16 0.25 6.66
C THR A 37 10.90 -0.18 7.92
N GLY A 38 11.39 -1.40 7.99
CA GLY A 38 11.99 -1.95 9.21
C GLY A 38 10.98 -2.35 10.28
N LEU A 39 9.68 -2.25 9.98
CA LEU A 39 8.62 -2.59 10.93
C LEU A 39 8.12 -4.01 10.73
N THR A 40 7.68 -4.62 11.84
CA THR A 40 6.87 -5.84 11.81
C THR A 40 5.44 -5.47 12.14
N VAL A 41 4.49 -6.15 11.48
CA VAL A 41 3.08 -5.85 11.63
C VAL A 41 2.26 -7.11 11.90
N THR A 42 1.10 -6.92 12.51
CA THR A 42 0.05 -7.93 12.61
C THR A 42 -1.10 -7.51 11.71
N VAL A 43 -1.51 -8.41 10.83
CA VAL A 43 -2.66 -8.16 9.95
C VAL A 43 -3.94 -8.23 10.77
N GLN A 44 -4.75 -7.18 10.68
CA GLN A 44 -6.02 -7.11 11.40
C GLN A 44 -7.20 -7.53 10.54
N ARG A 45 -7.25 -7.05 9.30
CA ARG A 45 -8.35 -7.37 8.38
C ARG A 45 -8.01 -7.04 6.95
N LEU A 46 -8.74 -7.65 6.03
CA LEU A 46 -8.76 -7.26 4.63
C LEU A 46 -9.71 -6.07 4.47
N VAL A 47 -9.21 -4.97 3.94
CA VAL A 47 -10.01 -3.77 3.65
C VAL A 47 -10.69 -3.87 2.31
N SER A 48 -9.93 -4.24 1.27
CA SER A 48 -10.47 -4.34 -0.08
C SER A 48 -9.65 -5.27 -0.97
N LEU A 49 -10.33 -5.78 -1.99
CA LEU A 49 -9.70 -6.32 -3.19
C LEU A 49 -10.06 -5.38 -4.34
N ASN A 50 -9.06 -4.86 -5.02
CA ASN A 50 -9.25 -3.89 -6.07
C ASN A 50 -8.61 -4.38 -7.38
N SER A 51 -9.41 -4.48 -8.43
CA SER A 51 -8.96 -4.81 -9.77
C SER A 51 -9.45 -3.80 -10.81
N ASP A 52 -10.06 -2.70 -10.36
CA ASP A 52 -10.68 -1.70 -11.24
C ASP A 52 -9.66 -1.17 -12.25
N PRO A 53 -9.90 -1.35 -13.56
CA PRO A 53 -8.97 -0.88 -14.58
C PRO A 53 -8.74 0.63 -14.57
N ALA A 54 -9.65 1.41 -13.98
CA ALA A 54 -9.48 2.86 -13.88
C ALA A 54 -8.29 3.26 -13.00
N VAL A 55 -7.89 2.40 -12.05
CA VAL A 55 -6.81 2.71 -11.10
C VAL A 55 -5.73 1.63 -11.02
N GLN A 56 -6.01 0.42 -11.48
CA GLN A 56 -5.13 -0.73 -11.29
C GLN A 56 -4.32 -1.12 -12.54
N ILE A 57 -4.38 -0.33 -13.60
CA ILE A 57 -3.54 -0.56 -14.78
C ILE A 57 -2.33 0.35 -14.74
N ILE A 58 -1.15 -0.26 -14.90
CA ILE A 58 0.12 0.45 -15.04
C ILE A 58 0.65 0.21 -16.45
N THR A 59 1.00 1.30 -17.14
CA THR A 59 1.68 1.24 -18.42
C THR A 59 3.17 1.51 -18.18
N TYR A 60 3.99 0.53 -18.53
CA TYR A 60 5.43 0.64 -18.39
C TYR A 60 6.05 1.40 -19.58
N PRO A 61 7.28 1.93 -19.42
CA PRO A 61 7.94 2.67 -20.52
C PRO A 61 8.11 1.90 -21.82
N ASP A 62 8.16 0.56 -21.76
CA ASP A 62 8.23 -0.31 -22.94
C ASP A 62 6.87 -0.54 -23.63
N GLY A 63 5.81 0.12 -23.16
CA GLY A 63 4.46 -0.01 -23.67
C GLY A 63 3.65 -1.16 -23.10
N ARG A 64 4.26 -2.01 -22.29
CA ARG A 64 3.56 -3.13 -21.64
C ARG A 64 2.58 -2.59 -20.62
N ARG A 65 1.36 -3.14 -20.64
CA ARG A 65 0.30 -2.78 -19.68
C ARG A 65 0.00 -3.96 -18.77
N VAL A 66 -0.06 -3.69 -17.49
CA VAL A 66 -0.35 -4.71 -16.46
C VAL A 66 -1.51 -4.24 -15.61
N GLN A 67 -2.51 -5.09 -15.45
CA GLN A 67 -3.62 -4.86 -14.53
C GLN A 67 -3.37 -5.65 -13.26
N PHE A 68 -3.28 -4.93 -12.14
CA PHE A 68 -3.02 -5.56 -10.84
C PHE A 68 -4.31 -5.86 -10.11
N VAL A 69 -4.33 -6.99 -9.42
CA VAL A 69 -5.32 -7.27 -8.38
C VAL A 69 -4.62 -7.02 -7.05
N THR A 70 -5.10 -6.05 -6.30
CA THR A 70 -4.45 -5.61 -5.08
C THR A 70 -5.32 -5.91 -3.86
N ALA A 71 -4.72 -6.60 -2.88
CA ALA A 71 -5.31 -6.79 -1.57
C ALA A 71 -4.79 -5.69 -0.63
N LEU A 72 -5.70 -4.91 -0.07
CA LEU A 72 -5.38 -3.86 0.90
C LEU A 72 -5.72 -4.36 2.30
N PHE A 73 -4.72 -4.39 3.18
CA PHE A 73 -4.88 -4.85 4.56
C PHE A 73 -4.72 -3.72 5.55
N ALA A 74 -5.54 -3.73 6.59
CA ALA A 74 -5.30 -2.93 7.78
C ALA A 74 -4.41 -3.73 8.73
N CYS A 75 -3.37 -3.09 9.22
CA CYS A 75 -2.36 -3.74 10.07
C CYS A 75 -2.10 -2.91 11.33
N ARG A 76 -1.59 -3.58 12.36
CA ARG A 76 -1.06 -2.96 13.56
C ARG A 76 0.45 -3.15 13.60
N VAL A 77 1.19 -2.13 13.99
CA VAL A 77 2.63 -2.27 14.22
C VAL A 77 2.85 -3.15 15.45
N ALA A 78 3.63 -4.22 15.26
CA ALA A 78 3.94 -5.18 16.33
C ALA A 78 5.36 -4.96 16.88
N GLY A 79 6.25 -4.34 16.12
CA GLY A 79 7.62 -4.12 16.54
C GLY A 79 8.48 -3.47 15.46
N GLY A 80 9.77 -3.40 15.73
CA GLY A 80 10.72 -2.81 14.81
C GLY A 80 10.87 -1.31 14.98
N THR A 81 11.75 -0.74 14.15
CA THR A 81 12.01 0.72 14.15
C THR A 81 11.87 1.21 12.72
N LEU A 82 11.10 2.29 12.55
CA LEU A 82 10.90 2.87 11.22
C LEU A 82 12.22 3.35 10.64
N ARG A 83 12.55 2.82 9.48
CA ARG A 83 13.69 3.25 8.64
C ARG A 83 13.23 3.28 7.19
N GLY A 84 13.88 4.12 6.41
CA GLY A 84 13.58 4.19 4.98
C GLY A 84 14.27 3.09 4.17
N SER A 85 13.94 3.06 2.90
CA SER A 85 14.56 2.20 1.89
C SER A 85 14.77 3.01 0.61
N ASP A 86 15.30 2.36 -0.43
CA ASP A 86 15.50 3.03 -1.73
C ASP A 86 14.19 3.26 -2.50
N GLU A 87 13.09 2.68 -2.06
CA GLU A 87 11.79 2.79 -2.72
C GLU A 87 11.16 4.19 -2.59
N GLY A 88 11.57 4.96 -1.60
CA GLY A 88 11.01 6.26 -1.34
C GLY A 88 12.04 7.28 -0.90
N THR A 89 11.59 8.53 -0.78
CA THR A 89 12.40 9.67 -0.34
C THR A 89 12.01 10.19 1.03
N GLU A 90 10.77 9.92 1.45
CA GLU A 90 10.24 10.35 2.73
C GLU A 90 9.26 9.32 3.27
N TRP A 91 9.14 9.21 4.60
CA TRP A 91 8.18 8.34 5.29
C TRP A 91 7.53 9.15 6.40
N GLY A 92 6.24 8.90 6.65
CA GLY A 92 5.54 9.56 7.74
C GLY A 92 4.23 8.91 8.10
N TRP A 93 3.74 9.26 9.29
CA TRP A 93 2.44 8.86 9.79
C TRP A 93 1.45 10.00 9.58
N PHE A 94 0.30 9.69 8.99
CA PHE A 94 -0.71 10.70 8.65
C PHE A 94 -2.09 10.26 9.12
N ALA A 95 -2.87 11.23 9.58
CA ALA A 95 -4.29 11.01 9.87
C ALA A 95 -5.08 10.94 8.57
N PRO A 96 -6.19 10.18 8.52
CA PRO A 96 -7.00 10.06 7.31
C PRO A 96 -7.53 11.39 6.77
N PHE A 97 -7.71 12.38 7.63
CA PHE A 97 -8.23 13.71 7.27
C PHE A 97 -7.12 14.73 7.01
N ASP A 98 -5.86 14.34 7.09
CA ASP A 98 -4.71 15.24 6.91
C ASP A 98 -3.60 14.52 6.14
N LEU A 99 -3.93 14.11 4.92
CA LEU A 99 -3.02 13.36 4.07
C LEU A 99 -2.05 14.29 3.34
N PRO A 100 -0.82 13.83 3.07
CA PRO A 100 0.15 14.62 2.33
C PRO A 100 -0.23 14.74 0.85
N GLN A 101 0.36 15.72 0.18
CA GLN A 101 0.14 15.95 -1.25
C GLN A 101 1.48 15.96 -1.99
N PRO A 102 1.54 15.51 -3.23
CA PRO A 102 0.47 14.86 -3.98
C PRO A 102 0.35 13.39 -3.60
N LEU A 103 -0.87 12.87 -3.67
CA LEU A 103 -1.13 11.44 -3.57
C LEU A 103 -1.06 10.82 -4.98
N LEU A 104 -0.52 9.60 -5.08
CA LEU A 104 -0.64 8.86 -6.33
C LEU A 104 -2.12 8.48 -6.56
N PRO A 105 -2.56 8.39 -7.83
CA PRO A 105 -3.98 8.17 -8.13
C PRO A 105 -4.57 6.93 -7.44
N TYR A 106 -3.88 5.79 -7.46
CA TYR A 106 -4.35 4.58 -6.80
C TYR A 106 -4.40 4.73 -5.27
N ALA A 107 -3.45 5.48 -4.71
CA ALA A 107 -3.39 5.70 -3.27
C ALA A 107 -4.61 6.45 -2.77
N ARG A 108 -5.12 7.36 -3.56
CA ARG A 108 -6.32 8.13 -3.22
C ARG A 108 -7.52 7.20 -2.99
N VAL A 109 -7.70 6.22 -3.87
CA VAL A 109 -8.77 5.23 -3.76
C VAL A 109 -8.54 4.30 -2.56
N TRP A 110 -7.33 3.75 -2.42
CA TRP A 110 -7.02 2.82 -1.33
C TRP A 110 -7.17 3.46 0.04
N LEU A 111 -6.72 4.69 0.21
CA LEU A 111 -6.80 5.39 1.48
C LEU A 111 -8.24 5.78 1.83
N ALA A 112 -9.04 6.15 0.84
CA ALA A 112 -10.46 6.40 1.04
C ALA A 112 -11.19 5.14 1.51
N ASP A 113 -10.88 3.99 0.92
CA ASP A 113 -11.44 2.71 1.34
C ASP A 113 -11.05 2.36 2.78
N ALA A 114 -9.77 2.56 3.11
CA ALA A 114 -9.28 2.29 4.47
C ALA A 114 -9.96 3.17 5.51
N ALA A 115 -10.26 4.42 5.18
CA ALA A 115 -10.90 5.37 6.08
C ALA A 115 -12.40 5.13 6.22
N SER A 116 -13.07 4.64 5.17
CA SER A 116 -14.54 4.55 5.13
C SER A 116 -15.10 3.24 5.68
N ALA A 117 -14.27 2.21 5.87
CA ALA A 117 -14.72 0.88 6.28
C ALA A 117 -14.04 0.44 7.58
N PRO A 118 -14.32 1.10 8.72
CA PRO A 118 -13.57 0.87 9.96
C PRO A 118 -13.80 -0.50 10.60
N SER A 119 -14.86 -1.23 10.27
CA SER A 119 -15.17 -2.49 10.96
C SER A 119 -15.99 -3.45 10.12
N GLY A 120 -16.01 -3.26 8.85
CA GLY A 120 -17.00 -3.94 8.04
C GLY A 120 -16.45 -5.01 7.13
N GLU A 121 -17.29 -5.35 6.21
CA GLU A 121 -16.98 -6.25 5.12
C GLU A 121 -15.91 -5.66 4.22
N ALA A 122 -15.11 -6.53 3.62
CA ALA A 122 -14.14 -6.10 2.62
C ALA A 122 -14.86 -5.55 1.39
N LEU A 123 -14.30 -4.48 0.84
CA LEU A 123 -14.80 -3.90 -0.39
C LEU A 123 -14.21 -4.66 -1.58
N ILE A 124 -15.04 -4.89 -2.58
CA ILE A 124 -14.61 -5.53 -3.84
C ILE A 124 -14.84 -4.53 -4.96
N ARG A 125 -13.77 -4.19 -5.65
CA ARG A 125 -13.80 -3.22 -6.74
C ARG A 125 -13.26 -3.77 -8.05
#